data_95d5ea243818ce8f76766bb427d1c43e
#
_entry.id   95d5ea243818ce8f76766bb427d1c43e
#
_cell.length_a   1.000
_cell.length_b   1.000
_cell.length_c   1.000
_cell.angle_alpha   90.00
_cell.angle_beta   90.00
_cell.angle_gamma   90.00
#
_symmetry.space_group_name_H-M   'P 1'
#
loop_
_entity.id
_entity.type
_entity.pdbx_description
1 polymer ?
#
loop_
_entity_poly.entity_id
_entity_poly.type
_entity_poly.pdbx_seq_one_letter_code
_entity_poly.pdbx_strand_id
1 'polypeptide(L)'
;MEDIFIITIRTVVLYFIILVIFRLMGKREIGELSILDLVVSIMIAEIAVLAIEDVKDHLLHTIVPIVILMIIQVSLAYISLKSQKIRQLLDGKPTIIIKQGKIDERAMRSQRYNFDDLLMQLRENNIERISDVSYAVLESSGKLSIVKKKNNKHKQLETPLIVDGIIQNEHLDRIGKDKQWLEKNLAKRGCSDPSEIAFCTFTDGVFFIDIKDEKGES
;
A
#
# COMPACT_ATOMS: atom_id res chain seq x y z
N MET A 1 -36.80 -5.30 30.78
CA MET A 1 -37.26 -5.14 29.37
C MET A 1 -36.77 -3.83 28.76
N GLU A 2 -36.72 -2.75 29.54
CA GLU A 2 -36.21 -1.43 29.06
C GLU A 2 -34.75 -1.50 28.61
N ASP A 3 -33.88 -2.17 29.39
CA ASP A 3 -32.46 -2.26 29.05
C ASP A 3 -32.24 -3.03 27.70
N ILE A 4 -32.99 -4.11 27.46
CA ILE A 4 -32.89 -4.86 26.21
C ILE A 4 -33.30 -4.01 25.02
N PHE A 5 -34.33 -3.20 25.16
CA PHE A 5 -34.79 -2.30 24.12
C PHE A 5 -33.74 -1.20 23.82
N ILE A 6 -33.15 -0.62 24.87
CA ILE A 6 -32.06 0.38 24.75
C ILE A 6 -30.84 -0.24 24.05
N ILE A 7 -30.39 -1.43 24.48
CA ILE A 7 -29.29 -2.17 23.86
C ILE A 7 -29.56 -2.39 22.38
N THR A 8 -30.77 -2.85 22.04
CA THR A 8 -31.14 -3.09 20.64
C THR A 8 -31.05 -1.84 19.79
N ILE A 9 -31.60 -0.71 20.25
CA ILE A 9 -31.53 0.56 19.53
C ILE A 9 -30.08 1.03 19.40
N ARG A 10 -29.28 0.99 20.48
CA ARG A 10 -27.86 1.36 20.44
C ARG A 10 -27.09 0.55 19.42
N THR A 11 -27.30 -0.77 19.41
CA THR A 11 -26.64 -1.67 18.45
C THR A 11 -26.95 -1.27 17.01
N VAL A 12 -28.21 -1.05 16.70
CA VAL A 12 -28.66 -0.64 15.34
C VAL A 12 -28.05 0.72 14.97
N VAL A 13 -28.12 1.70 15.86
CA VAL A 13 -27.56 3.05 15.62
C VAL A 13 -26.05 2.99 15.41
N LEU A 14 -25.32 2.29 16.27
CA LEU A 14 -23.88 2.14 16.15
C LEU A 14 -23.48 1.40 14.87
N TYR A 15 -24.22 0.38 14.47
CA TYR A 15 -23.99 -0.33 13.20
C TYR A 15 -24.03 0.65 12.01
N PHE A 16 -25.06 1.48 11.91
CA PHE A 16 -25.14 2.45 10.82
C PHE A 16 -24.08 3.55 10.90
N ILE A 17 -23.76 4.03 12.09
CA ILE A 17 -22.69 5.03 12.28
C ILE A 17 -21.36 4.45 11.82
N ILE A 18 -20.99 3.26 12.27
CA ILE A 18 -19.74 2.59 11.92
C ILE A 18 -19.69 2.32 10.41
N LEU A 19 -20.80 1.86 9.82
CA LEU A 19 -20.88 1.62 8.37
C LEU A 19 -20.64 2.91 7.57
N VAL A 20 -21.19 4.04 8.00
CA VAL A 20 -20.96 5.35 7.36
C VAL A 20 -19.50 5.75 7.52
N ILE A 21 -18.92 5.59 8.72
CA ILE A 21 -17.52 5.93 9.01
C ILE A 21 -16.58 5.12 8.11
N PHE A 22 -16.71 3.79 8.05
CA PHE A 22 -15.89 2.95 7.16
C PHE A 22 -16.08 3.31 5.68
N ARG A 23 -17.28 3.72 5.28
CA ARG A 23 -17.50 4.19 3.91
C ARG A 23 -16.81 5.51 3.61
N LEU A 24 -16.74 6.44 4.59
CA LEU A 24 -16.04 7.72 4.46
C LEU A 24 -14.52 7.56 4.48
N MET A 25 -14.00 6.58 5.22
CA MET A 25 -12.57 6.25 5.27
C MET A 25 -12.03 5.75 3.93
N GLY A 26 -12.88 5.17 3.07
CA GLY A 26 -12.58 4.90 1.66
C GLY A 26 -12.45 3.43 1.27
N LYS A 27 -12.36 3.17 -0.04
CA LYS A 27 -12.34 1.81 -0.63
C LYS A 27 -11.03 1.04 -0.39
N ARG A 28 -9.95 1.73 -0.02
CA ARG A 28 -8.63 1.12 0.22
C ARG A 28 -8.68 0.10 1.36
N GLU A 29 -9.57 0.33 2.33
CA GLU A 29 -9.70 -0.51 3.52
C GLU A 29 -10.35 -1.88 3.28
N ILE A 30 -11.07 -2.04 2.16
CA ILE A 30 -11.82 -3.27 1.86
C ILE A 30 -10.96 -4.30 1.11
N GLY A 31 -9.89 -3.89 0.43
CA GLY A 31 -9.09 -4.75 -0.44
C GLY A 31 -7.84 -5.32 0.19
N GLU A 32 -7.03 -4.50 0.83
CA GLU A 32 -5.80 -4.89 1.53
C GLU A 32 -5.63 -3.97 2.74
N LEU A 33 -6.06 -4.45 3.91
CA LEU A 33 -5.95 -3.72 5.17
C LEU A 33 -4.49 -3.42 5.48
N SER A 34 -4.14 -2.15 5.63
CA SER A 34 -2.87 -1.75 6.21
C SER A 34 -2.88 -2.05 7.73
N ILE A 35 -1.70 -2.07 8.34
CA ILE A 35 -1.59 -2.24 9.80
C ILE A 35 -2.35 -1.11 10.51
N LEU A 36 -2.32 0.10 9.97
CA LEU A 36 -3.03 1.25 10.54
C LEU A 36 -4.55 1.07 10.46
N ASP A 37 -5.06 0.60 9.32
CA ASP A 37 -6.49 0.35 9.12
C ASP A 37 -6.98 -0.73 10.11
N LEU A 38 -6.17 -1.78 10.32
CA LEU A 38 -6.46 -2.83 11.28
C LEU A 38 -6.53 -2.29 12.71
N VAL A 39 -5.56 -1.47 13.13
CA VAL A 39 -5.53 -0.87 14.47
C VAL A 39 -6.76 -0.01 14.70
N VAL A 40 -7.09 0.87 13.76
CA VAL A 40 -8.26 1.75 13.87
C VAL A 40 -9.56 0.93 13.90
N SER A 41 -9.65 -0.12 13.07
CA SER A 41 -10.83 -1.01 13.06
C SER A 41 -11.04 -1.71 14.40
N ILE A 42 -9.97 -2.23 15.02
CA ILE A 42 -10.03 -2.86 16.34
C ILE A 42 -10.44 -1.82 17.40
N MET A 43 -9.86 -0.62 17.39
CA MET A 43 -10.22 0.43 18.34
C MET A 43 -11.69 0.84 18.21
N ILE A 44 -12.21 1.01 17.00
CA ILE A 44 -13.63 1.33 16.76
C ILE A 44 -14.53 0.21 17.26
N ALA A 45 -14.16 -1.05 17.00
CA ALA A 45 -14.94 -2.19 17.46
C ALA A 45 -15.01 -2.26 18.98
N GLU A 46 -13.89 -2.05 19.68
CA GLU A 46 -13.84 -2.05 21.14
C GLU A 46 -14.68 -0.92 21.75
N ILE A 47 -14.57 0.30 21.22
CA ILE A 47 -15.38 1.44 21.65
C ILE A 47 -16.88 1.15 21.45
N ALA A 48 -17.25 0.49 20.35
CA ALA A 48 -18.64 0.13 20.09
C ALA A 48 -19.17 -0.93 21.07
N VAL A 49 -18.35 -1.91 21.45
CA VAL A 49 -18.71 -2.92 22.46
C VAL A 49 -18.99 -2.25 23.81
N LEU A 50 -18.06 -1.40 24.27
CA LEU A 50 -18.24 -0.65 25.53
C LEU A 50 -19.52 0.19 25.54
N ALA A 51 -19.88 0.80 24.40
CA ALA A 51 -21.10 1.57 24.29
C ALA A 51 -22.39 0.75 24.35
N ILE A 52 -22.33 -0.49 23.90
CA ILE A 52 -23.46 -1.40 23.95
C ILE A 52 -23.65 -1.95 25.37
N GLU A 53 -22.52 -2.25 26.06
CA GLU A 53 -22.54 -2.81 27.41
C GLU A 53 -22.94 -1.78 28.49
N ASP A 54 -22.42 -0.55 28.40
CA ASP A 54 -22.76 0.50 29.37
C ASP A 54 -23.94 1.34 28.90
N VAL A 55 -25.14 0.88 29.25
CA VAL A 55 -26.41 1.57 28.92
C VAL A 55 -26.58 2.91 29.61
N LYS A 56 -25.83 3.17 30.69
CA LYS A 56 -25.94 4.39 31.48
C LYS A 56 -25.12 5.53 30.91
N ASP A 57 -24.07 5.22 30.14
CA ASP A 57 -23.23 6.23 29.53
C ASP A 57 -23.90 6.85 28.28
N HIS A 58 -23.62 8.12 28.05
CA HIS A 58 -24.17 8.83 26.90
C HIS A 58 -23.50 8.35 25.59
N LEU A 59 -24.29 8.07 24.58
CA LEU A 59 -23.83 7.63 23.26
C LEU A 59 -22.80 8.59 22.63
N LEU A 60 -22.85 9.87 23.00
CA LEU A 60 -21.88 10.88 22.55
C LEU A 60 -20.45 10.60 23.02
N HIS A 61 -20.26 10.00 24.21
CA HIS A 61 -18.92 9.62 24.69
C HIS A 61 -18.27 8.54 23.83
N THR A 62 -19.09 7.76 23.13
CA THR A 62 -18.65 6.73 22.15
C THR A 62 -18.44 7.33 20.77
N ILE A 63 -19.35 8.17 20.30
CA ILE A 63 -19.30 8.73 18.95
C ILE A 63 -18.10 9.66 18.78
N VAL A 64 -17.77 10.47 19.78
CA VAL A 64 -16.65 11.43 19.72
C VAL A 64 -15.31 10.74 19.44
N PRO A 65 -14.86 9.73 20.22
CA PRO A 65 -13.60 9.06 19.91
C PRO A 65 -13.62 8.34 18.56
N ILE A 66 -14.74 7.76 18.12
CA ILE A 66 -14.84 7.12 16.81
C ILE A 66 -14.67 8.16 15.67
N VAL A 67 -15.28 9.33 15.80
CA VAL A 67 -15.11 10.44 14.83
C VAL A 67 -13.66 10.94 14.83
N ILE A 68 -13.03 11.05 15.99
CA ILE A 68 -11.61 11.43 16.09
C ILE A 68 -10.73 10.41 15.37
N LEU A 69 -10.94 9.12 15.56
CA LEU A 69 -10.21 8.07 14.86
C LEU A 69 -10.41 8.17 13.34
N MET A 70 -11.64 8.41 12.89
CA MET A 70 -11.93 8.66 11.46
C MET A 70 -11.15 9.85 10.91
N ILE A 71 -11.14 10.98 11.64
CA ILE A 71 -10.42 12.19 11.22
C ILE A 71 -8.91 11.92 11.14
N ILE A 72 -8.34 11.23 12.15
CA ILE A 72 -6.92 10.84 12.14
C ILE A 72 -6.62 9.99 10.92
N GLN A 73 -7.42 8.96 10.66
CA GLN A 73 -7.21 8.03 9.55
C GLN A 73 -7.28 8.73 8.19
N VAL A 74 -8.32 9.52 7.96
CA VAL A 74 -8.48 10.30 6.72
C VAL A 74 -7.32 11.30 6.54
N SER A 75 -6.89 11.95 7.63
CA SER A 75 -5.77 12.88 7.61
C SER A 75 -4.46 12.18 7.26
N LEU A 76 -4.17 11.02 7.88
CA LEU A 76 -2.99 10.22 7.57
C LEU A 76 -3.01 9.71 6.12
N ALA A 77 -4.16 9.25 5.63
CA ALA A 77 -4.33 8.85 4.23
C ALA A 77 -4.01 10.01 3.28
N TYR A 78 -4.53 11.20 3.55
CA TYR A 78 -4.25 12.39 2.74
C TYR A 78 -2.78 12.82 2.77
N ILE A 79 -2.14 12.78 3.95
CA ILE A 79 -0.72 13.08 4.11
C ILE A 79 0.14 12.05 3.37
N SER A 80 -0.22 10.77 3.42
CA SER A 80 0.50 9.70 2.72
C SER A 80 0.43 9.84 1.20
N LEU A 81 -0.64 10.40 0.65
CA LEU A 81 -0.74 10.73 -0.77
C LEU A 81 0.26 11.84 -1.18
N LYS A 82 0.50 12.80 -0.29
CA LYS A 82 1.39 13.94 -0.58
C LYS A 82 2.86 13.66 -0.28
N SER A 83 3.18 12.65 0.52
CA SER A 83 4.55 12.38 0.98
C SER A 83 4.91 10.92 0.87
N GLN A 84 5.78 10.60 -0.10
CA GLN A 84 6.34 9.25 -0.26
C GLN A 84 7.06 8.76 1.01
N LYS A 85 7.77 9.66 1.72
CA LYS A 85 8.48 9.30 2.97
C LYS A 85 7.50 8.85 4.05
N ILE A 86 6.39 9.58 4.21
CA ILE A 86 5.35 9.26 5.20
C ILE A 86 4.65 7.96 4.80
N ARG A 87 4.30 7.79 3.53
CA ARG A 87 3.72 6.55 3.01
C ARG A 87 4.61 5.33 3.29
N GLN A 88 5.92 5.45 3.04
CA GLN A 88 6.87 4.37 3.32
C GLN A 88 7.06 4.10 4.82
N LEU A 89 6.91 5.12 5.67
CA LEU A 89 6.97 4.96 7.11
C LEU A 89 5.72 4.24 7.65
N LEU A 90 4.55 4.57 7.13
CA LEU A 90 3.26 4.04 7.58
C LEU A 90 2.98 2.65 7.01
N ASP A 91 3.11 2.49 5.71
CA ASP A 91 2.75 1.26 4.98
C ASP A 91 3.94 0.31 4.78
N GLY A 92 5.18 0.79 4.95
CA GLY A 92 6.38 0.03 4.61
C GLY A 92 6.79 0.17 3.13
N LYS A 93 7.85 -0.54 2.76
CA LYS A 93 8.37 -0.59 1.38
C LYS A 93 8.28 -2.01 0.83
N PRO A 94 7.84 -2.20 -0.41
CA PRO A 94 7.98 -3.48 -1.08
C PRO A 94 9.44 -3.93 -1.14
N THR A 95 9.69 -5.21 -0.90
CA THR A 95 11.04 -5.78 -0.86
C THR A 95 11.18 -6.91 -1.87
N ILE A 96 12.17 -6.82 -2.76
CA ILE A 96 12.45 -7.88 -3.73
C ILE A 96 13.16 -9.02 -3.01
N ILE A 97 12.53 -10.20 -2.97
CA ILE A 97 13.09 -11.41 -2.37
C ILE A 97 13.55 -12.46 -3.39
N ILE A 98 13.07 -12.39 -4.62
CA ILE A 98 13.65 -13.13 -5.76
C ILE A 98 13.94 -12.15 -6.89
N LYS A 99 15.19 -12.14 -7.36
CA LYS A 99 15.64 -11.31 -8.47
C LYS A 99 16.29 -12.19 -9.54
N GLN A 100 15.74 -12.20 -10.77
CA GLN A 100 16.21 -12.99 -11.91
C GLN A 100 16.33 -14.50 -11.59
N GLY A 101 15.40 -15.01 -10.78
CA GLY A 101 15.39 -16.41 -10.36
C GLY A 101 16.35 -16.76 -9.22
N LYS A 102 17.04 -15.77 -8.64
CA LYS A 102 17.92 -15.94 -7.48
C LYS A 102 17.27 -15.36 -6.23
N ILE A 103 17.26 -16.14 -5.16
CA ILE A 103 16.70 -15.72 -3.86
C ILE A 103 17.69 -14.77 -3.17
N ASP A 104 17.17 -13.69 -2.60
CA ASP A 104 17.90 -12.78 -1.73
C ASP A 104 17.58 -13.09 -0.25
N GLU A 105 18.39 -13.95 0.34
CA GLU A 105 18.21 -14.36 1.74
C GLU A 105 18.38 -13.19 2.74
N ARG A 106 19.20 -12.17 2.40
CA ARG A 106 19.38 -11.00 3.28
C ARG A 106 18.09 -10.17 3.32
N ALA A 107 17.47 -9.97 2.14
CA ALA A 107 16.19 -9.31 2.04
C ALA A 107 15.13 -10.09 2.82
N MET A 108 15.04 -11.42 2.68
CA MET A 108 14.11 -12.27 3.44
C MET A 108 14.30 -12.10 4.95
N ARG A 109 15.53 -12.20 5.44
CA ARG A 109 15.85 -12.05 6.87
C ARG A 109 15.47 -10.67 7.42
N SER A 110 15.70 -9.61 6.65
CA SER A 110 15.33 -8.24 7.05
C SER A 110 13.83 -8.06 7.23
N GLN A 111 13.04 -8.81 6.48
CA GLN A 111 11.58 -8.83 6.54
C GLN A 111 11.02 -9.92 7.47
N ARG A 112 11.89 -10.67 8.19
CA ARG A 112 11.50 -11.83 9.01
C ARG A 112 10.69 -12.86 8.23
N TYR A 113 11.01 -13.01 6.95
CA TYR A 113 10.33 -13.88 6.02
C TYR A 113 11.19 -15.13 5.78
N ASN A 114 10.66 -16.31 6.01
CA ASN A 114 11.39 -17.57 5.92
C ASN A 114 11.07 -18.34 4.62
N PHE A 115 11.74 -19.47 4.40
CA PHE A 115 11.52 -20.29 3.20
C PHE A 115 10.16 -20.97 3.19
N ASP A 116 9.61 -21.33 4.35
CA ASP A 116 8.29 -21.95 4.43
C ASP A 116 7.20 -20.97 4.01
N ASP A 117 7.32 -19.69 4.45
CA ASP A 117 6.45 -18.59 4.02
C ASP A 117 6.54 -18.38 2.51
N LEU A 118 7.78 -18.36 1.95
CA LEU A 118 8.00 -18.23 0.53
C LEU A 118 7.32 -19.35 -0.26
N LEU A 119 7.56 -20.59 0.14
CA LEU A 119 7.00 -21.77 -0.54
C LEU A 119 5.48 -21.82 -0.43
N MET A 120 4.92 -21.42 0.72
CA MET A 120 3.48 -21.33 0.92
C MET A 120 2.87 -20.33 -0.05
N GLN A 121 3.39 -19.11 -0.11
CA GLN A 121 2.85 -18.07 -0.99
C GLN A 121 3.10 -18.35 -2.48
N LEU A 122 4.17 -19.07 -2.84
CA LEU A 122 4.35 -19.57 -4.20
C LEU A 122 3.22 -20.52 -4.60
N ARG A 123 2.85 -21.48 -3.71
CA ARG A 123 1.73 -22.40 -3.96
C ARG A 123 0.39 -21.69 -4.07
N GLU A 124 0.13 -20.69 -3.21
CA GLU A 124 -1.07 -19.86 -3.29
C GLU A 124 -1.19 -19.12 -4.64
N ASN A 125 -0.06 -18.76 -5.23
CA ASN A 125 0.03 -18.13 -6.55
C ASN A 125 0.14 -19.13 -7.73
N ASN A 126 -0.13 -20.42 -7.50
CA ASN A 126 -0.03 -21.49 -8.49
C ASN A 126 1.36 -21.57 -9.15
N ILE A 127 2.41 -21.46 -8.33
CA ILE A 127 3.80 -21.66 -8.72
C ILE A 127 4.31 -22.94 -8.07
N GLU A 128 4.64 -23.93 -8.89
CA GLU A 128 5.14 -25.22 -8.40
C GLU A 128 6.65 -25.20 -8.14
N ARG A 129 7.39 -24.39 -8.90
CA ARG A 129 8.85 -24.36 -8.82
C ARG A 129 9.39 -22.96 -8.67
N ILE A 130 10.32 -22.76 -7.74
CA ILE A 130 11.04 -21.48 -7.59
C ILE A 130 11.78 -21.12 -8.88
N SER A 131 12.26 -22.14 -9.62
CA SER A 131 12.94 -21.95 -10.92
C SER A 131 12.11 -21.22 -11.97
N ASP A 132 10.77 -21.25 -11.84
CA ASP A 132 9.85 -20.63 -12.79
C ASP A 132 9.57 -19.15 -12.46
N VAL A 133 10.13 -18.68 -11.33
CA VAL A 133 10.01 -17.29 -10.89
C VAL A 133 11.16 -16.47 -11.44
N SER A 134 10.83 -15.36 -12.10
CA SER A 134 11.81 -14.34 -12.50
C SER A 134 12.04 -13.33 -11.37
N TYR A 135 10.96 -12.80 -10.84
CA TYR A 135 10.98 -11.87 -9.69
C TYR A 135 9.87 -12.24 -8.72
N ALA A 136 10.16 -12.07 -7.43
CA ALA A 136 9.16 -12.08 -6.37
C ALA A 136 9.39 -10.87 -5.46
N VAL A 137 8.33 -10.11 -5.25
CA VAL A 137 8.32 -8.90 -4.43
C VAL A 137 7.41 -9.15 -3.24
N LEU A 138 7.95 -9.03 -2.04
CA LEU A 138 7.15 -9.01 -0.82
C LEU A 138 6.57 -7.60 -0.67
N GLU A 139 5.28 -7.49 -0.82
CA GLU A 139 4.54 -6.23 -0.70
C GLU A 139 4.44 -5.78 0.76
N SER A 140 4.08 -4.53 0.97
CA SER A 140 3.85 -3.98 2.32
C SER A 140 2.69 -4.67 3.07
N SER A 141 1.75 -5.27 2.33
CA SER A 141 0.68 -6.11 2.90
C SER A 141 1.14 -7.49 3.39
N GLY A 142 2.41 -7.85 3.16
CA GLY A 142 2.96 -9.19 3.43
C GLY A 142 2.65 -10.23 2.35
N LYS A 143 1.94 -9.87 1.29
CA LYS A 143 1.68 -10.74 0.14
C LYS A 143 2.83 -10.74 -0.85
N LEU A 144 2.96 -11.82 -1.61
CA LEU A 144 3.99 -12.00 -2.61
C LEU A 144 3.46 -11.71 -4.01
N SER A 145 3.99 -10.67 -4.64
CA SER A 145 3.78 -10.40 -6.07
C SER A 145 4.82 -11.16 -6.89
N ILE A 146 4.38 -11.97 -7.87
CA ILE A 146 5.25 -12.89 -8.58
C ILE A 146 5.23 -12.64 -10.08
N VAL A 147 6.42 -12.51 -10.64
CA VAL A 147 6.64 -12.48 -12.10
C VAL A 147 7.24 -13.81 -12.54
N LYS A 148 6.46 -14.59 -13.29
CA LYS A 148 6.90 -15.87 -13.86
C LYS A 148 7.93 -15.67 -14.99
N LYS A 149 8.87 -16.59 -15.14
CA LYS A 149 9.71 -16.65 -16.32
C LYS A 149 8.83 -17.00 -17.54
N LYS A 150 8.79 -16.14 -18.55
CA LYS A 150 8.25 -16.53 -19.86
C LYS A 150 9.32 -17.32 -20.59
N ASN A 151 8.93 -18.44 -21.23
CA ASN A 151 9.78 -19.13 -22.19
C ASN A 151 10.30 -18.10 -23.22
N ASN A 152 11.63 -17.88 -23.20
CA ASN A 152 12.39 -16.93 -24.01
C ASN A 152 12.19 -15.43 -23.72
N LYS A 153 13.16 -14.92 -22.98
CA LYS A 153 13.62 -13.56 -22.66
C LYS A 153 13.29 -13.11 -21.25
N HIS A 154 14.37 -12.76 -20.52
CA HIS A 154 14.31 -12.11 -19.22
C HIS A 154 13.45 -10.84 -19.31
N LYS A 155 12.19 -10.91 -18.87
CA LYS A 155 11.45 -9.69 -18.60
C LYS A 155 12.08 -9.08 -17.35
N GLN A 156 12.70 -7.93 -17.50
CA GLN A 156 13.09 -7.13 -16.34
C GLN A 156 11.82 -6.72 -15.58
N LEU A 157 11.89 -6.73 -14.25
CA LEU A 157 10.82 -6.14 -13.45
C LEU A 157 10.73 -4.66 -13.81
N GLU A 158 9.53 -4.20 -14.15
CA GLU A 158 9.30 -2.79 -14.37
C GLU A 158 9.60 -2.02 -13.07
N THR A 159 10.64 -1.21 -13.12
CA THR A 159 11.15 -0.52 -11.94
C THR A 159 10.98 0.97 -12.15
N PRO A 160 10.18 1.65 -11.32
CA PRO A 160 9.94 3.09 -11.49
C PRO A 160 11.22 3.88 -11.25
N LEU A 161 11.55 4.77 -12.18
CA LEU A 161 12.67 5.71 -12.08
C LEU A 161 12.25 7.05 -11.47
N ILE A 162 10.96 7.42 -11.66
CA ILE A 162 10.35 8.59 -11.02
C ILE A 162 8.97 8.17 -10.51
N VAL A 163 8.64 8.58 -9.29
CA VAL A 163 7.33 8.42 -8.65
C VAL A 163 6.99 9.74 -7.96
N ASP A 164 5.83 10.31 -8.29
CA ASP A 164 5.34 11.58 -7.72
C ASP A 164 6.33 12.77 -7.90
N GLY A 165 7.13 12.76 -8.97
CA GLY A 165 8.17 13.77 -9.22
C GLY A 165 9.50 13.50 -8.53
N ILE A 166 9.63 12.40 -7.79
CA ILE A 166 10.82 12.04 -7.03
C ILE A 166 11.62 10.98 -7.77
N ILE A 167 12.88 11.30 -8.08
CA ILE A 167 13.81 10.36 -8.73
C ILE A 167 14.18 9.25 -7.74
N GLN A 168 14.06 8.00 -8.17
CA GLN A 168 14.38 6.80 -7.40
C GLN A 168 15.84 6.38 -7.68
N ASN A 169 16.79 6.97 -6.94
CA ASN A 169 18.22 6.72 -7.18
C ASN A 169 18.60 5.24 -7.02
N GLU A 170 18.06 4.54 -6.01
CA GLU A 170 18.29 3.09 -5.83
C GLU A 170 17.87 2.29 -7.07
N HIS A 171 16.87 2.75 -7.80
CA HIS A 171 16.38 2.09 -9.01
C HIS A 171 17.25 2.41 -10.23
N LEU A 172 17.79 3.63 -10.32
CA LEU A 172 18.77 3.98 -11.32
C LEU A 172 20.04 3.15 -11.18
N ASP A 173 20.56 3.00 -9.96
CA ASP A 173 21.72 2.17 -9.65
C ASP A 173 21.49 0.71 -10.05
N ARG A 174 20.29 0.17 -9.85
CA ARG A 174 19.94 -1.21 -10.24
C ARG A 174 20.02 -1.45 -11.75
N ILE A 175 19.71 -0.45 -12.56
CA ILE A 175 19.83 -0.53 -14.02
C ILE A 175 21.17 -0.03 -14.54
N GLY A 176 22.13 0.31 -13.65
CA GLY A 176 23.46 0.80 -13.99
C GLY A 176 23.45 2.17 -14.68
N LYS A 177 22.50 3.04 -14.29
CA LYS A 177 22.34 4.39 -14.82
C LYS A 177 22.38 5.41 -13.70
N ASP A 178 22.75 6.65 -14.06
CA ASP A 178 22.81 7.77 -13.15
C ASP A 178 21.69 8.80 -13.42
N LYS A 179 21.59 9.75 -12.53
CA LYS A 179 20.62 10.85 -12.63
C LYS A 179 20.81 11.67 -13.92
N GLN A 180 22.06 11.91 -14.34
CA GLN A 180 22.36 12.67 -15.54
C GLN A 180 21.87 11.97 -16.81
N TRP A 181 22.03 10.61 -16.85
CA TRP A 181 21.48 9.81 -17.93
C TRP A 181 19.94 9.91 -17.98
N LEU A 182 19.27 9.88 -16.83
CA LEU A 182 17.81 10.00 -16.77
C LEU A 182 17.37 11.37 -17.30
N GLU A 183 17.89 12.46 -16.74
CA GLU A 183 17.56 13.84 -17.13
C GLU A 183 17.81 14.10 -18.63
N LYS A 184 18.93 13.61 -19.17
CA LYS A 184 19.23 13.71 -20.61
C LYS A 184 18.20 12.99 -21.48
N ASN A 185 17.71 11.83 -21.04
CA ASN A 185 16.71 11.07 -21.77
C ASN A 185 15.30 11.64 -21.67
N LEU A 186 14.97 12.25 -20.53
CA LEU A 186 13.71 12.97 -20.31
C LEU A 186 13.67 14.24 -21.18
N ALA A 187 14.73 15.04 -21.19
CA ALA A 187 14.83 16.25 -22.01
C ALA A 187 14.66 15.96 -23.52
N LYS A 188 15.21 14.85 -24.05
CA LYS A 188 15.00 14.41 -25.43
C LYS A 188 13.55 14.09 -25.76
N ARG A 189 12.70 13.84 -24.75
CA ARG A 189 11.28 13.50 -24.88
C ARG A 189 10.35 14.64 -24.52
N GLY A 190 10.93 15.85 -24.32
CA GLY A 190 10.16 17.04 -24.00
C GLY A 190 9.82 17.21 -22.50
N CYS A 191 10.35 16.33 -21.64
CA CYS A 191 10.13 16.40 -20.20
C CYS A 191 11.41 16.87 -19.51
N SER A 192 11.54 18.19 -19.31
CA SER A 192 12.78 18.78 -18.75
C SER A 192 12.79 18.79 -17.22
N ASP A 193 11.64 18.80 -16.58
CA ASP A 193 11.53 18.83 -15.12
C ASP A 193 10.96 17.50 -14.58
N PRO A 194 11.76 16.72 -13.86
CA PRO A 194 11.28 15.48 -13.22
C PRO A 194 10.13 15.71 -12.24
N SER A 195 9.99 16.93 -11.66
CA SER A 195 8.92 17.24 -10.70
C SER A 195 7.52 17.23 -11.31
N GLU A 196 7.40 17.39 -12.63
CA GLU A 196 6.15 17.35 -13.39
C GLU A 196 5.72 15.92 -13.75
N ILE A 197 6.60 14.93 -13.53
CA ILE A 197 6.33 13.54 -13.90
C ILE A 197 5.65 12.84 -12.74
N ALA A 198 4.45 12.29 -12.99
CA ALA A 198 3.75 11.45 -12.03
C ALA A 198 4.42 10.09 -11.88
N PHE A 199 4.76 9.47 -13.03
CA PHE A 199 5.36 8.14 -13.05
C PHE A 199 6.28 7.98 -14.26
N CYS A 200 7.44 7.35 -14.07
CA CYS A 200 8.36 7.04 -15.17
C CYS A 200 9.04 5.71 -14.93
N THR A 201 9.05 4.85 -15.96
CA THR A 201 9.83 3.60 -15.99
C THR A 201 10.68 3.50 -17.23
N PHE A 202 11.68 2.59 -17.17
CA PHE A 202 12.51 2.23 -18.31
C PHE A 202 12.71 0.71 -18.32
N THR A 203 12.17 0.06 -19.36
CA THR A 203 12.22 -1.39 -19.50
C THR A 203 12.48 -1.76 -20.98
N ASP A 204 13.42 -2.65 -21.24
CA ASP A 204 13.77 -3.14 -22.58
C ASP A 204 14.10 -2.03 -23.60
N GLY A 205 14.73 -0.92 -23.15
CA GLY A 205 15.08 0.20 -24.01
C GLY A 205 13.95 1.23 -24.22
N VAL A 206 12.77 1.01 -23.65
CA VAL A 206 11.59 1.86 -23.79
C VAL A 206 11.31 2.59 -22.49
N PHE A 207 11.08 3.90 -22.59
CA PHE A 207 10.55 4.73 -21.52
C PHE A 207 9.02 4.74 -21.55
N PHE A 208 8.40 4.55 -20.39
CA PHE A 208 7.03 4.96 -20.13
C PHE A 208 7.09 6.20 -19.24
N ILE A 209 6.41 7.27 -19.63
CA ILE A 209 6.39 8.54 -18.89
C ILE A 209 4.93 8.98 -18.80
N ASP A 210 4.50 9.24 -17.58
CA ASP A 210 3.20 9.82 -17.26
C ASP A 210 3.40 11.16 -16.55
N ILE A 211 2.79 12.21 -17.07
CA ILE A 211 2.95 13.58 -16.56
C ILE A 211 1.81 13.82 -15.57
N LYS A 212 2.08 14.58 -14.52
CA LYS A 212 1.05 14.99 -13.56
C LYS A 212 -0.05 15.77 -14.25
N ASP A 213 -1.30 15.41 -13.98
CA ASP A 213 -2.44 16.23 -14.41
C ASP A 213 -2.30 17.63 -13.84
N GLU A 214 -2.52 18.66 -14.65
CA GLU A 214 -2.57 20.03 -14.18
C GLU A 214 -3.64 20.15 -13.10
N LYS A 215 -3.32 20.86 -12.01
CA LYS A 215 -4.28 21.13 -10.94
C LYS A 215 -5.39 22.02 -11.51
N GLY A 216 -6.48 21.43 -11.90
CA GLY A 216 -7.68 22.20 -12.23
C GLY A 216 -8.44 21.66 -13.42
N GLU A 217 -9.38 20.79 -13.12
CA GLU A 217 -10.74 20.78 -13.65
C GLU A 217 -11.47 19.60 -13.02
N SER A 218 -12.12 19.87 -11.93
CA SER A 218 -13.21 19.06 -11.40
C SER A 218 -14.31 19.97 -10.91
#